data_4784d3c6481ef9e19eb0c7e6cfb84567
#
_entry.id   4784d3c6481ef9e19eb0c7e6cfb84567
#
_cell.length_a   1.000
_cell.length_b   1.000
_cell.length_c   1.000
_cell.angle_alpha   90.00
_cell.angle_beta   90.00
_cell.angle_gamma   90.00
#
_symmetry.space_group_name_H-M   'P 1'
#
loop_
_entity.id
_entity.type
_entity.pdbx_description
1 polymer ?
#
loop_
_entity_poly.entity_id
_entity_poly.type
_entity_poly.pdbx_seq_one_letter_code
_entity_poly.pdbx_strand_id
1 'polypeptide(L)'
;LHCRYEGRVDPQGESAPWGLTKKEKSIAMIKEKTTITGATLMEWGLKPGPAFKLILTHIKEWTMMTDEDTLRDLLVAAQNDPSTFIAHEVIAEVAMLWQEEGEVQLSPKPIELREKALPFESYGPEGIEAGAMSQMHTAMRLPVATAGAVMPDAHHGYGLPIGGVLAVDNAVIPYGVGVDIGCRMCLSVFPEPIDVFAFPQSYGTSAAKTQLVKLLKRNAFFGRATNNRYAEHAIIDDPRFASTKLTRDLLGRARRQLGSSGGGNHFVEWGIVELTEADEQVALPPGKYLGLLSHSGSRGMGAAIADYYTKRAMEVTKLPDEARHLAWLGLDTELGQEYWEAMNLAGDYASACHHVIHDRMSIGLRSNALVRIENHHNFAWKELDAEGVERIVHRKGATPAGKGVLGIIPGSMTAPGFIVRGKGTTMSLASASHGAGRQMSRTVAKKTIEQADWDAELTAAGVTLIGAGLDEAPQAYKDIHEVMAAQVDLVDVLGTFQPKIVRMCGDKNFRDRG
;
A
#
# COMPACT_ATOMS: atom_id res chain seq x y z
N LEU A 1 51.23 -31.68 -2.81
CA LEU A 1 52.12 -32.71 -2.29
C LEU A 1 51.30 -33.92 -1.95
N HIS A 2 51.54 -34.96 -2.71
CA HIS A 2 51.06 -36.33 -2.58
C HIS A 2 51.55 -36.99 -1.28
N CYS A 3 50.77 -37.86 -0.70
CA CYS A 3 51.23 -39.16 -0.22
C CYS A 3 50.03 -40.12 -0.18
N ARG A 4 50.10 -41.09 -1.06
CA ARG A 4 49.41 -42.41 -1.00
C ARG A 4 50.11 -43.27 0.06
N TYR A 5 49.37 -44.15 0.67
CA TYR A 5 49.89 -45.48 1.05
C TYR A 5 48.80 -46.54 0.89
N GLU A 6 49.23 -47.55 0.10
CA GLU A 6 48.49 -48.76 -0.24
C GLU A 6 48.63 -49.86 0.84
N GLY A 7 47.59 -50.62 0.97
CA GLY A 7 47.60 -52.08 0.86
C GLY A 7 48.08 -52.96 2.00
N ARG A 8 47.22 -53.83 2.43
CA ARG A 8 47.44 -55.30 2.37
C ARG A 8 46.18 -56.05 2.77
N VAL A 9 45.83 -56.97 1.90
CA VAL A 9 44.86 -58.06 2.08
C VAL A 9 45.61 -59.25 2.70
N ASP A 10 44.98 -60.00 3.57
CA ASP A 10 44.73 -61.45 3.51
C ASP A 10 44.91 -62.24 4.82
N PRO A 11 44.55 -63.50 4.91
CA PRO A 11 43.20 -64.04 5.04
C PRO A 11 43.09 -65.02 6.21
N GLN A 12 41.90 -65.68 6.31
CA GLN A 12 41.60 -66.93 7.06
C GLN A 12 41.44 -66.73 8.57
N GLY A 13 40.29 -67.00 9.10
CA GLY A 13 39.65 -68.22 9.26
C GLY A 13 39.00 -68.31 10.63
N GLU A 14 37.86 -68.91 10.68
CA GLU A 14 37.21 -69.60 11.79
C GLU A 14 36.18 -68.87 12.66
N SER A 15 35.03 -69.43 12.51
CA SER A 15 33.79 -69.33 13.29
C SER A 15 33.97 -69.71 14.74
N ALA A 16 33.34 -68.97 15.64
CA ALA A 16 32.69 -69.57 16.80
C ALA A 16 31.70 -68.62 17.49
N PRO A 17 30.66 -69.11 18.08
CA PRO A 17 29.43 -68.43 18.32
C PRO A 17 29.35 -67.96 19.77
N TRP A 18 29.05 -66.71 19.95
CA TRP A 18 28.57 -66.24 21.26
C TRP A 18 27.14 -65.67 21.10
N GLY A 19 26.20 -66.61 21.43
CA GLY A 19 24.81 -66.23 21.64
C GLY A 19 24.71 -65.27 22.80
N LEU A 20 24.23 -64.03 22.51
CA LEU A 20 23.85 -63.06 23.51
C LEU A 20 22.81 -63.68 24.46
N THR A 21 23.07 -63.63 25.76
CA THR A 21 22.18 -64.11 26.82
C THR A 21 20.86 -63.32 26.81
N LYS A 22 19.77 -63.93 27.31
CA LYS A 22 18.45 -63.30 27.45
C LYS A 22 18.48 -61.95 28.18
N LYS A 23 19.54 -61.64 28.93
CA LYS A 23 19.74 -60.39 29.66
C LYS A 23 20.29 -59.29 28.78
N GLU A 24 21.04 -59.60 27.71
CA GLU A 24 21.55 -58.69 26.73
C GLU A 24 20.49 -58.36 25.67
N LYS A 25 19.53 -59.27 25.41
CA LYS A 25 18.34 -58.95 24.58
C LYS A 25 17.34 -58.02 25.27
N SER A 26 17.35 -57.90 26.60
CA SER A 26 16.52 -56.95 27.35
C SER A 26 17.10 -55.52 27.38
N ILE A 27 18.37 -55.33 27.03
CA ILE A 27 19.00 -54.00 26.95
C ILE A 27 18.94 -53.45 25.51
N ALA A 28 18.67 -54.30 24.52
CA ALA A 28 18.52 -53.90 23.10
C ALA A 28 17.09 -53.47 22.72
N MET A 29 16.14 -53.39 23.64
CA MET A 29 14.90 -52.65 23.50
C MET A 29 15.05 -51.23 24.10
N ILE A 30 16.06 -50.48 23.65
CA ILE A 30 16.00 -49.01 23.71
C ILE A 30 14.91 -48.64 22.73
N LYS A 31 13.73 -48.25 23.26
CA LYS A 31 12.65 -47.60 22.51
C LYS A 31 13.27 -46.69 21.44
N GLU A 32 12.99 -46.94 20.16
CA GLU A 32 13.12 -45.94 19.14
C GLU A 32 12.41 -44.68 19.67
N LYS A 33 13.16 -43.66 19.97
CA LYS A 33 12.58 -42.39 20.38
C LYS A 33 11.76 -41.87 19.19
N THR A 34 10.46 -42.09 19.24
CA THR A 34 9.52 -41.59 18.23
C THR A 34 9.74 -40.07 18.15
N THR A 35 10.11 -39.57 16.99
CA THR A 35 10.29 -38.13 16.80
C THR A 35 8.89 -37.50 16.79
N ILE A 36 8.56 -36.77 17.85
CA ILE A 36 7.29 -36.04 17.93
C ILE A 36 7.24 -34.96 16.85
N THR A 37 6.22 -35.03 16.00
CA THR A 37 5.98 -34.14 14.86
C THR A 37 4.62 -33.49 14.98
N GLY A 38 4.29 -32.56 14.07
CA GLY A 38 2.94 -31.98 14.00
C GLY A 38 1.85 -33.03 13.77
N ALA A 39 2.16 -34.13 13.06
CA ALA A 39 1.25 -35.27 12.90
C ALA A 39 1.00 -35.98 14.24
N THR A 40 2.05 -36.21 15.04
CA THR A 40 1.95 -36.80 16.39
C THR A 40 1.09 -35.91 17.31
N LEU A 41 1.24 -34.60 17.25
CA LEU A 41 0.40 -33.67 18.03
C LEU A 41 -1.08 -33.76 17.64
N MET A 42 -1.38 -33.95 16.35
CA MET A 42 -2.75 -34.17 15.89
C MET A 42 -3.30 -35.53 16.31
N GLU A 43 -2.48 -36.58 16.31
CA GLU A 43 -2.83 -37.94 16.85
C GLU A 43 -3.12 -37.88 18.36
N TRP A 44 -2.50 -36.96 19.10
CA TRP A 44 -2.80 -36.69 20.52
C TRP A 44 -4.13 -35.96 20.71
N GLY A 45 -4.79 -35.51 19.62
CA GLY A 45 -6.06 -34.81 19.65
C GLY A 45 -5.93 -33.31 19.72
N LEU A 46 -4.72 -32.76 19.59
CA LEU A 46 -4.50 -31.32 19.55
C LEU A 46 -4.96 -30.71 18.20
N LYS A 47 -5.63 -29.58 18.26
CA LYS A 47 -6.03 -28.84 17.06
C LYS A 47 -4.82 -28.07 16.52
N PRO A 48 -4.51 -28.21 15.20
CA PRO A 48 -3.39 -27.50 14.60
C PRO A 48 -3.58 -25.98 14.65
N GLY A 49 -2.50 -25.26 14.99
CA GLY A 49 -2.50 -23.80 15.12
C GLY A 49 -1.08 -23.23 15.34
N PRO A 50 -0.93 -21.92 15.55
CA PRO A 50 0.33 -21.25 15.84
C PRO A 50 1.12 -21.88 17.00
N ALA A 51 0.43 -22.39 18.02
CA ALA A 51 1.02 -23.06 19.16
C ALA A 51 1.85 -24.31 18.79
N PHE A 52 1.54 -25.02 17.68
CA PHE A 52 2.31 -26.20 17.23
C PHE A 52 3.79 -25.87 17.01
N LYS A 53 4.10 -24.70 16.44
CA LYS A 53 5.49 -24.29 16.22
C LYS A 53 6.24 -24.14 17.54
N LEU A 54 5.60 -23.54 18.54
CA LEU A 54 6.19 -23.36 19.86
C LEU A 54 6.38 -24.70 20.58
N ILE A 55 5.35 -25.57 20.58
CA ILE A 55 5.43 -26.92 21.13
C ILE A 55 6.60 -27.68 20.51
N LEU A 56 6.69 -27.74 19.18
CA LEU A 56 7.75 -28.49 18.48
C LEU A 56 9.15 -27.89 18.70
N THR A 57 9.25 -26.63 19.04
CA THR A 57 10.53 -25.99 19.41
C THR A 57 11.03 -26.51 20.76
N HIS A 58 10.14 -26.66 21.75
CA HIS A 58 10.48 -27.02 23.11
C HIS A 58 10.26 -28.51 23.44
N ILE A 59 9.65 -29.27 22.53
CA ILE A 59 9.22 -30.67 22.78
C ILE A 59 10.35 -31.58 23.28
N LYS A 60 11.58 -31.40 22.78
CA LYS A 60 12.75 -32.21 23.19
C LYS A 60 13.13 -31.94 24.64
N GLU A 61 13.06 -30.70 25.07
CA GLU A 61 13.36 -30.28 26.43
C GLU A 61 12.29 -30.82 27.39
N TRP A 62 11.01 -30.66 27.03
CA TRP A 62 9.89 -31.12 27.85
C TRP A 62 9.84 -32.63 28.02
N THR A 63 10.16 -33.40 26.97
CA THR A 63 10.26 -34.86 27.06
C THR A 63 11.49 -35.36 27.85
N MET A 64 12.41 -34.47 28.24
CA MET A 64 13.45 -34.76 29.21
C MET A 64 12.98 -34.54 30.66
N MET A 65 11.98 -33.69 30.85
CA MET A 65 11.44 -33.30 32.16
C MET A 65 10.26 -34.20 32.59
N THR A 66 9.49 -34.72 31.62
CA THR A 66 8.32 -35.56 31.88
C THR A 66 8.18 -36.65 30.81
N ASP A 67 7.41 -37.71 31.10
CA ASP A 67 7.12 -38.74 30.09
C ASP A 67 6.12 -38.24 29.04
N GLU A 68 6.09 -38.90 27.89
CA GLU A 68 5.32 -38.51 26.72
C GLU A 68 3.81 -38.51 26.96
N ASP A 69 3.30 -39.48 27.74
CA ASP A 69 1.86 -39.59 28.03
C ASP A 69 1.41 -38.43 28.94
N THR A 70 2.19 -38.12 29.97
CA THR A 70 1.93 -37.00 30.87
C THR A 70 1.97 -35.66 30.12
N LEU A 71 2.94 -35.48 29.22
CA LEU A 71 3.05 -34.25 28.40
C LEU A 71 1.87 -34.12 27.45
N ARG A 72 1.45 -35.20 26.80
CA ARG A 72 0.25 -35.23 25.96
C ARG A 72 -0.99 -34.76 26.73
N ASP A 73 -1.25 -35.39 27.88
CA ASP A 73 -2.43 -35.12 28.70
C ASP A 73 -2.43 -33.66 29.21
N LEU A 74 -1.25 -33.12 29.55
CA LEU A 74 -1.04 -31.75 29.96
C LEU A 74 -1.37 -30.78 28.81
N LEU A 75 -0.85 -31.03 27.59
CA LEU A 75 -1.11 -30.18 26.43
C LEU A 75 -2.57 -30.23 25.99
N VAL A 76 -3.20 -31.40 26.03
CA VAL A 76 -4.63 -31.56 25.72
C VAL A 76 -5.51 -30.81 26.72
N ALA A 77 -5.19 -30.93 28.02
CA ALA A 77 -5.91 -30.20 29.07
C ALA A 77 -5.76 -28.67 28.89
N ALA A 78 -4.54 -28.21 28.61
CA ALA A 78 -4.26 -26.80 28.41
C ALA A 78 -4.91 -26.22 27.14
N GLN A 79 -5.06 -26.99 26.07
CA GLN A 79 -5.80 -26.53 24.88
C GLN A 79 -7.31 -26.42 25.15
N ASN A 80 -7.86 -27.28 26.02
CA ASN A 80 -9.29 -27.26 26.37
C ASN A 80 -9.65 -26.13 27.36
N ASP A 81 -8.75 -25.79 28.29
CA ASP A 81 -8.91 -24.70 29.26
C ASP A 81 -7.57 -23.97 29.45
N PRO A 82 -7.17 -23.10 28.51
CA PRO A 82 -5.89 -22.41 28.58
C PRO A 82 -5.72 -21.54 29.82
N SER A 83 -6.80 -20.95 30.31
CA SER A 83 -6.76 -19.99 31.43
C SER A 83 -6.17 -20.58 32.71
N THR A 84 -6.36 -21.88 32.92
CA THR A 84 -5.81 -22.63 34.08
C THR A 84 -4.30 -22.82 34.01
N PHE A 85 -3.71 -22.71 32.81
CA PHE A 85 -2.30 -23.05 32.56
C PHE A 85 -1.39 -21.85 32.20
N ILE A 86 -1.90 -20.62 32.25
CA ILE A 86 -1.12 -19.40 31.92
C ILE A 86 0.04 -19.14 32.90
N ALA A 87 0.01 -19.73 34.09
CA ALA A 87 1.09 -19.65 35.09
C ALA A 87 1.86 -20.98 35.25
N HIS A 88 1.67 -21.96 34.34
CA HIS A 88 2.32 -23.26 34.43
C HIS A 88 3.80 -23.19 34.04
N GLU A 89 4.71 -23.74 34.86
CA GLU A 89 6.17 -23.60 34.70
C GLU A 89 6.70 -24.02 33.31
N VAL A 90 6.04 -24.98 32.63
CA VAL A 90 6.55 -25.56 31.37
C VAL A 90 5.80 -25.05 30.14
N ILE A 91 4.48 -24.89 30.21
CA ILE A 91 3.64 -24.66 29.03
C ILE A 91 2.89 -23.30 29.05
N ALA A 92 3.27 -22.38 29.96
CA ALA A 92 2.60 -21.07 30.09
C ALA A 92 2.49 -20.31 28.75
N GLU A 93 3.58 -20.23 27.97
CA GLU A 93 3.59 -19.54 26.68
C GLU A 93 2.63 -20.19 25.66
N VAL A 94 2.51 -21.52 25.67
CA VAL A 94 1.58 -22.24 24.81
C VAL A 94 0.14 -22.01 25.26
N ALA A 95 -0.10 -22.02 26.58
CA ALA A 95 -1.42 -21.73 27.14
C ALA A 95 -1.88 -20.28 26.85
N MET A 96 -0.98 -19.30 26.96
CA MET A 96 -1.25 -17.92 26.57
C MET A 96 -1.66 -17.81 25.08
N LEU A 97 -0.92 -18.48 24.17
CA LEU A 97 -1.29 -18.53 22.76
C LEU A 97 -2.67 -19.14 22.54
N TRP A 98 -2.99 -20.25 23.21
CA TRP A 98 -4.32 -20.85 23.10
C TRP A 98 -5.43 -20.01 23.73
N GLN A 99 -5.13 -19.25 24.79
CA GLN A 99 -6.06 -18.30 25.35
C GLN A 99 -6.34 -17.15 24.37
N GLU A 100 -5.31 -16.56 23.77
CA GLU A 100 -5.44 -15.56 22.70
C GLU A 100 -6.22 -16.11 21.50
N GLU A 101 -5.94 -17.36 21.07
CA GLU A 101 -6.70 -18.04 20.03
C GLU A 101 -8.16 -18.29 20.43
N GLY A 102 -8.43 -18.60 21.70
CA GLY A 102 -9.78 -18.80 22.25
C GLY A 102 -10.58 -17.53 22.36
N GLU A 103 -9.95 -16.41 22.72
CA GLU A 103 -10.57 -15.07 22.74
C GLU A 103 -10.90 -14.59 21.29
N VAL A 104 -10.07 -14.97 20.32
CA VAL A 104 -10.35 -14.76 18.88
C VAL A 104 -11.45 -15.69 18.36
N GLN A 105 -11.69 -16.86 18.99
CA GLN A 105 -12.72 -17.82 18.57
C GLN A 105 -14.13 -17.58 19.11
N LEU A 106 -14.36 -16.57 19.92
CA LEU A 106 -15.68 -15.96 19.99
C LEU A 106 -15.86 -15.21 18.66
N SER A 107 -16.18 -15.96 17.59
CA SER A 107 -16.47 -15.36 16.27
C SER A 107 -17.46 -14.23 16.50
N PRO A 108 -17.10 -12.97 16.27
CA PRO A 108 -18.04 -11.88 16.44
C PRO A 108 -19.27 -12.23 15.60
N LYS A 109 -20.46 -12.07 16.17
CA LYS A 109 -21.71 -12.28 15.42
C LYS A 109 -21.58 -11.51 14.11
N PRO A 110 -21.99 -12.11 12.98
CA PRO A 110 -21.98 -11.40 11.71
C PRO A 110 -22.70 -10.07 11.87
N ILE A 111 -22.05 -9.01 11.45
CA ILE A 111 -22.62 -7.67 11.50
C ILE A 111 -23.59 -7.53 10.34
N GLU A 112 -24.82 -7.16 10.65
CA GLU A 112 -25.83 -6.91 9.63
C GLU A 112 -25.64 -5.51 9.02
N LEU A 113 -25.72 -5.46 7.69
CA LEU A 113 -25.76 -4.19 6.98
C LEU A 113 -27.15 -3.56 7.13
N ARG A 114 -27.22 -2.23 7.08
CA ARG A 114 -28.53 -1.56 6.96
C ARG A 114 -29.29 -2.10 5.76
N GLU A 115 -30.60 -2.20 5.88
CA GLU A 115 -31.48 -2.62 4.78
C GLU A 115 -31.34 -1.68 3.56
N LYS A 116 -31.29 -0.37 3.84
CA LYS A 116 -31.12 0.67 2.82
C LYS A 116 -29.83 1.45 3.05
N ALA A 117 -29.15 1.82 1.96
CA ALA A 117 -28.02 2.73 2.00
C ALA A 117 -28.45 4.11 2.51
N LEU A 118 -27.59 4.76 3.30
CA LEU A 118 -27.76 6.18 3.56
C LEU A 118 -27.59 6.97 2.24
N PRO A 119 -28.23 8.13 2.10
CA PRO A 119 -28.04 8.99 0.94
C PRO A 119 -26.59 9.46 0.85
N PHE A 120 -26.10 9.68 -0.36
CA PHE A 120 -24.77 10.23 -0.64
C PHE A 120 -24.80 11.04 -1.95
N GLU A 121 -23.86 11.97 -2.07
CA GLU A 121 -23.75 12.81 -3.27
C GLU A 121 -22.89 12.13 -4.36
N SER A 122 -23.20 12.44 -5.60
CA SER A 122 -22.46 11.94 -6.76
C SER A 122 -22.22 13.09 -7.75
N TYR A 123 -20.96 13.32 -8.07
CA TYR A 123 -20.54 14.39 -8.99
C TYR A 123 -20.25 13.79 -10.37
N GLY A 124 -20.93 14.27 -11.42
CA GLY A 124 -20.82 13.71 -12.77
C GLY A 124 -21.25 12.26 -12.88
N PRO A 125 -22.43 11.86 -12.35
CA PRO A 125 -22.84 10.46 -12.24
C PRO A 125 -22.91 9.72 -13.59
N GLU A 126 -23.14 10.41 -14.69
CA GLU A 126 -23.18 9.88 -16.05
C GLU A 126 -21.83 9.32 -16.53
N GLY A 127 -20.74 9.83 -15.98
CA GLY A 127 -19.38 9.37 -16.25
C GLY A 127 -18.89 8.24 -15.33
N ILE A 128 -19.71 7.82 -14.34
CA ILE A 128 -19.32 6.84 -13.33
C ILE A 128 -19.91 5.46 -13.68
N GLU A 129 -19.06 4.44 -13.72
CA GLU A 129 -19.50 3.07 -13.98
C GLU A 129 -20.41 2.51 -12.87
N ALA A 130 -21.42 1.70 -13.25
CA ALA A 130 -22.38 1.12 -12.32
C ALA A 130 -21.73 0.30 -11.19
N GLY A 131 -20.59 -0.34 -11.44
CA GLY A 131 -19.83 -1.09 -10.45
C GLY A 131 -19.32 -0.22 -9.31
N ALA A 132 -18.83 0.98 -9.60
CA ALA A 132 -18.37 1.93 -8.60
C ALA A 132 -19.55 2.45 -7.76
N MET A 133 -20.68 2.77 -8.38
CA MET A 133 -21.89 3.19 -7.68
C MET A 133 -22.42 2.07 -6.77
N SER A 134 -22.44 0.81 -7.23
CA SER A 134 -22.83 -0.34 -6.41
C SER A 134 -21.93 -0.51 -5.17
N GLN A 135 -20.61 -0.31 -5.32
CA GLN A 135 -19.67 -0.35 -4.19
C GLN A 135 -19.96 0.75 -3.17
N MET A 136 -20.29 1.96 -3.64
CA MET A 136 -20.65 3.05 -2.73
C MET A 136 -21.96 2.78 -2.00
N HIS A 137 -22.98 2.25 -2.69
CA HIS A 137 -24.22 1.82 -2.04
C HIS A 137 -23.97 0.78 -0.95
N THR A 138 -23.09 -0.19 -1.19
CA THR A 138 -22.70 -1.18 -0.15
C THR A 138 -22.00 -0.51 1.01
N ALA A 139 -21.07 0.42 0.78
CA ALA A 139 -20.37 1.16 1.82
C ALA A 139 -21.33 1.99 2.69
N MET A 140 -22.33 2.62 2.10
CA MET A 140 -23.34 3.40 2.80
C MET A 140 -24.37 2.56 3.59
N ARG A 141 -24.31 1.24 3.47
CA ARG A 141 -25.09 0.30 4.30
C ARG A 141 -24.33 -0.12 5.57
N LEU A 142 -23.06 0.24 5.72
CA LEU A 142 -22.32 -0.08 6.95
C LEU A 142 -22.94 0.60 8.17
N PRO A 143 -23.08 -0.09 9.31
CA PRO A 143 -23.64 0.53 10.53
C PRO A 143 -22.80 1.70 11.05
N VAL A 144 -21.50 1.74 10.76
CA VAL A 144 -20.58 2.83 11.13
C VAL A 144 -20.57 3.98 10.14
N ALA A 145 -21.15 3.83 8.93
CA ALA A 145 -21.20 4.90 7.94
C ALA A 145 -22.11 6.04 8.39
N THR A 146 -21.68 7.28 8.16
CA THR A 146 -22.44 8.49 8.53
C THR A 146 -22.74 9.37 7.32
N ALA A 147 -21.79 9.53 6.39
CA ALA A 147 -21.96 10.29 5.17
C ALA A 147 -21.03 9.75 4.06
N GLY A 148 -21.32 10.11 2.82
CA GLY A 148 -20.48 9.69 1.69
C GLY A 148 -20.66 10.56 0.46
N ALA A 149 -19.65 10.50 -0.44
CA ALA A 149 -19.68 11.13 -1.73
C ALA A 149 -18.88 10.33 -2.77
N VAL A 150 -19.21 10.51 -4.05
CA VAL A 150 -18.50 9.89 -5.18
C VAL A 150 -18.03 10.99 -6.13
N MET A 151 -16.72 11.00 -6.42
CA MET A 151 -16.09 11.99 -7.28
C MET A 151 -16.23 11.62 -8.78
N PRO A 152 -16.13 12.58 -9.71
CA PRO A 152 -16.33 12.36 -11.13
C PRO A 152 -15.38 11.34 -11.77
N ASP A 153 -14.18 11.21 -11.25
CA ASP A 153 -13.16 10.26 -11.71
C ASP A 153 -13.40 8.82 -11.22
N ALA A 154 -14.48 8.57 -10.48
CA ALA A 154 -14.72 7.30 -9.82
C ALA A 154 -14.80 6.12 -10.79
N HIS A 155 -14.22 5.00 -10.35
CA HIS A 155 -14.22 3.73 -11.05
C HIS A 155 -14.11 2.56 -10.06
N HIS A 156 -14.30 1.34 -10.56
CA HIS A 156 -14.36 0.14 -9.74
C HIS A 156 -13.04 -0.10 -8.97
N GLY A 157 -13.16 -0.33 -7.66
CA GLY A 157 -12.06 -0.67 -6.76
C GLY A 157 -12.38 -1.93 -5.93
N TYR A 158 -11.76 -2.06 -4.76
CA TYR A 158 -12.07 -3.11 -3.78
C TYR A 158 -12.67 -2.48 -2.51
N GLY A 159 -13.86 -2.90 -2.12
CA GLY A 159 -14.59 -2.33 -1.00
C GLY A 159 -15.14 -0.95 -1.34
N LEU A 160 -14.47 0.13 -0.92
CA LEU A 160 -14.80 1.48 -1.36
C LEU A 160 -14.35 1.67 -2.83
N PRO A 161 -15.15 2.30 -3.72
CA PRO A 161 -14.69 2.60 -5.07
C PRO A 161 -13.49 3.56 -5.03
N ILE A 162 -12.65 3.55 -6.07
CA ILE A 162 -11.68 4.62 -6.29
C ILE A 162 -12.47 5.86 -6.71
N GLY A 163 -12.19 7.03 -6.15
CA GLY A 163 -13.05 8.22 -6.24
C GLY A 163 -14.13 8.27 -5.15
N GLY A 164 -14.15 7.28 -4.25
CA GLY A 164 -15.10 7.23 -3.13
C GLY A 164 -14.60 7.96 -1.88
N VAL A 165 -15.53 8.66 -1.24
CA VAL A 165 -15.33 9.33 0.06
C VAL A 165 -16.36 8.79 1.04
N LEU A 166 -15.91 8.34 2.22
CA LEU A 166 -16.77 7.73 3.24
C LEU A 166 -16.40 8.23 4.62
N ALA A 167 -17.34 8.90 5.28
CA ALA A 167 -17.24 9.25 6.69
C ALA A 167 -17.84 8.13 7.56
N VAL A 168 -17.15 7.75 8.61
CA VAL A 168 -17.59 6.74 9.56
C VAL A 168 -17.38 7.22 11.01
N ASP A 169 -18.11 6.60 11.93
CA ASP A 169 -18.04 6.91 13.35
C ASP A 169 -17.03 5.99 14.04
N ASN A 170 -16.04 6.60 14.73
CA ASN A 170 -15.05 5.94 15.59
C ASN A 170 -14.42 4.65 15.02
N ALA A 171 -14.24 4.57 13.71
CA ALA A 171 -13.73 3.39 13.02
C ALA A 171 -12.81 3.77 11.86
N VAL A 172 -11.85 2.90 11.54
CA VAL A 172 -11.01 3.03 10.35
C VAL A 172 -11.09 1.75 9.51
N ILE A 173 -11.28 1.92 8.20
CA ILE A 173 -11.42 0.83 7.22
C ILE A 173 -10.12 0.74 6.43
N PRO A 174 -9.23 -0.26 6.66
CA PRO A 174 -7.93 -0.32 5.97
C PRO A 174 -8.04 -0.37 4.44
N TYR A 175 -9.00 -1.10 3.89
CA TYR A 175 -9.26 -1.11 2.44
C TYR A 175 -10.00 0.13 1.93
N GLY A 176 -10.65 0.87 2.83
CA GLY A 176 -11.23 2.20 2.54
C GLY A 176 -10.15 3.27 2.35
N VAL A 177 -8.99 3.09 3.00
CA VAL A 177 -7.77 3.88 2.75
C VAL A 177 -7.13 3.48 1.43
N GLY A 178 -7.06 2.19 1.14
CA GLY A 178 -6.42 1.62 -0.05
C GLY A 178 -5.05 0.99 0.22
N VAL A 179 -4.56 0.23 -0.75
CA VAL A 179 -3.30 -0.53 -0.61
C VAL A 179 -2.06 0.38 -0.64
N ASP A 180 -2.10 1.45 -1.42
CA ASP A 180 -1.02 2.45 -1.45
C ASP A 180 -1.36 3.62 -0.52
N ILE A 181 -1.18 3.37 0.79
CA ILE A 181 -1.46 4.35 1.85
C ILE A 181 -0.66 5.63 1.59
N GLY A 182 -1.32 6.78 1.63
CA GLY A 182 -0.68 8.08 1.44
C GLY A 182 -0.16 8.34 0.04
N CYS A 183 -0.65 7.57 -0.99
CA CYS A 183 -0.38 7.90 -2.38
C CYS A 183 -0.72 9.36 -2.66
N ARG A 184 0.17 10.08 -3.33
CA ARG A 184 0.09 11.53 -3.46
C ARG A 184 0.69 12.10 -4.72
N MET A 185 0.31 13.34 -4.97
CA MET A 185 0.93 14.21 -5.95
C MET A 185 1.90 15.17 -5.25
N CYS A 186 3.01 15.48 -5.92
CA CYS A 186 3.92 16.55 -5.51
C CYS A 186 4.37 17.34 -6.75
N LEU A 187 4.14 18.64 -6.74
CA LEU A 187 4.58 19.58 -7.77
C LEU A 187 5.63 20.51 -7.19
N SER A 188 6.78 20.62 -7.85
CA SER A 188 7.76 21.70 -7.63
C SER A 188 7.81 22.61 -8.85
N VAL A 189 7.77 23.92 -8.63
CA VAL A 189 7.86 24.96 -9.67
C VAL A 189 9.24 25.59 -9.59
N PHE A 190 9.91 25.77 -10.74
CA PHE A 190 11.28 26.25 -10.86
C PHE A 190 11.37 27.53 -11.70
N PRO A 191 12.41 28.38 -11.45
CA PRO A 191 12.60 29.63 -12.20
C PRO A 191 13.17 29.44 -13.62
N GLU A 192 13.54 28.21 -14.02
CA GLU A 192 14.15 27.94 -15.31
C GLU A 192 13.21 28.26 -16.47
N PRO A 193 13.78 28.76 -17.60
CA PRO A 193 13.01 29.08 -18.81
C PRO A 193 12.32 27.84 -19.39
N ILE A 194 11.11 28.02 -19.91
CA ILE A 194 10.33 26.94 -20.55
C ILE A 194 10.64 26.75 -22.04
N ASP A 195 11.46 27.61 -22.63
CA ASP A 195 11.89 27.51 -24.03
C ASP A 195 12.63 26.24 -24.36
N VAL A 196 13.11 25.51 -23.32
CA VAL A 196 13.67 24.16 -23.43
C VAL A 196 12.73 23.18 -24.14
N PHE A 197 11.42 23.45 -24.15
CA PHE A 197 10.38 22.65 -24.80
C PHE A 197 9.97 23.18 -26.18
N ALA A 198 10.42 24.37 -26.56
CA ALA A 198 9.96 25.09 -27.77
C ALA A 198 10.56 24.58 -29.08
N PHE A 199 11.59 23.75 -29.05
CA PHE A 199 12.26 23.28 -30.28
C PHE A 199 11.43 22.21 -30.98
N PRO A 200 11.10 22.39 -32.28
CA PRO A 200 10.48 21.34 -33.09
C PRO A 200 11.33 20.08 -33.09
N GLN A 201 10.70 18.91 -33.07
CA GLN A 201 11.40 17.62 -33.10
C GLN A 201 12.29 17.45 -34.35
N SER A 202 11.98 18.17 -35.45
CA SER A 202 12.71 18.17 -36.73
C SER A 202 14.13 18.74 -36.66
N TYR A 203 14.48 19.54 -35.62
CA TYR A 203 15.80 20.18 -35.47
C TYR A 203 16.69 19.52 -34.40
N GLY A 204 16.32 18.34 -33.92
CA GLY A 204 17.01 17.67 -32.83
C GLY A 204 16.61 18.14 -31.44
N THR A 205 16.96 17.36 -30.44
CA THR A 205 16.64 17.67 -29.03
C THR A 205 17.56 18.78 -28.53
N SER A 206 17.01 19.86 -27.98
CA SER A 206 17.84 20.90 -27.35
C SER A 206 18.74 20.29 -26.27
N ALA A 207 19.92 20.88 -26.04
CA ALA A 207 20.84 20.43 -24.99
C ALA A 207 20.15 20.43 -23.61
N ALA A 208 19.30 21.44 -23.34
CA ALA A 208 18.52 21.58 -22.11
C ALA A 208 17.47 20.46 -21.96
N LYS A 209 16.68 20.15 -23.00
CA LYS A 209 15.74 19.01 -22.98
C LYS A 209 16.47 17.69 -22.74
N THR A 210 17.62 17.48 -23.39
CA THR A 210 18.48 16.31 -23.20
C THR A 210 18.94 16.22 -21.74
N GLN A 211 19.27 17.34 -21.10
CA GLN A 211 19.65 17.37 -19.69
C GLN A 211 18.49 16.95 -18.79
N LEU A 212 17.27 17.48 -18.99
CA LEU A 212 16.07 17.08 -18.22
C LEU A 212 15.78 15.58 -18.36
N VAL A 213 15.88 15.01 -19.57
CA VAL A 213 15.77 13.55 -19.79
C VAL A 213 16.83 12.79 -18.99
N LYS A 214 18.09 13.24 -18.99
CA LYS A 214 19.18 12.61 -18.23
C LYS A 214 18.93 12.69 -16.72
N LEU A 215 18.38 13.82 -16.22
CA LEU A 215 18.06 13.97 -14.81
C LEU A 215 16.99 12.97 -14.37
N LEU A 216 15.89 12.82 -15.12
CA LEU A 216 14.88 11.81 -14.85
C LEU A 216 15.49 10.40 -14.85
N LYS A 217 16.28 10.05 -15.87
CA LYS A 217 16.89 8.72 -15.98
C LYS A 217 17.84 8.39 -14.82
N ARG A 218 18.52 9.40 -14.26
CA ARG A 218 19.48 9.23 -13.16
C ARG A 218 18.86 9.23 -11.79
N ASN A 219 17.80 10.01 -11.57
CA ASN A 219 17.31 10.37 -10.25
C ASN A 219 15.91 9.86 -9.91
N ALA A 220 15.08 9.49 -10.90
CA ALA A 220 13.79 8.86 -10.67
C ALA A 220 13.91 7.34 -10.78
N PHE A 221 13.69 6.64 -9.68
CA PHE A 221 13.79 5.19 -9.58
C PHE A 221 12.40 4.55 -9.53
N PHE A 222 12.23 3.41 -10.20
CA PHE A 222 10.96 2.71 -10.32
C PHE A 222 11.11 1.22 -10.00
N GLY A 223 9.99 0.51 -9.82
CA GLY A 223 9.97 -0.93 -9.59
C GLY A 223 10.19 -1.34 -8.13
N ARG A 224 10.36 -2.65 -7.89
CA ARG A 224 10.50 -3.22 -6.55
C ARG A 224 11.90 -3.16 -5.99
N ALA A 225 12.88 -3.36 -6.83
CA ALA A 225 14.31 -3.31 -6.47
C ALA A 225 14.87 -1.97 -6.91
N THR A 226 15.20 -1.14 -5.97
CA THR A 226 15.93 0.09 -6.26
C THR A 226 17.40 -0.16 -5.91
N ASN A 227 18.30 -0.07 -6.88
CA ASN A 227 19.72 0.05 -6.63
C ASN A 227 20.05 1.41 -6.00
N ASN A 228 19.22 1.83 -5.08
CA ASN A 228 19.33 3.12 -4.48
C ASN A 228 20.51 3.11 -3.52
N ARG A 229 21.48 3.95 -3.79
CA ARG A 229 22.34 4.44 -2.72
C ARG A 229 21.38 5.03 -1.69
N TYR A 230 21.48 4.57 -0.46
CA TYR A 230 20.59 4.96 0.63
C TYR A 230 20.33 6.46 0.58
N ALA A 231 19.05 6.83 0.48
CA ALA A 231 18.65 8.20 0.68
C ALA A 231 18.63 8.47 2.18
N GLU A 232 19.16 9.60 2.60
CA GLU A 232 19.08 10.08 3.97
C GLU A 232 17.84 10.95 4.09
N HIS A 233 17.00 10.67 5.07
CA HIS A 233 15.85 11.50 5.44
C HIS A 233 15.43 11.14 6.86
N ALA A 234 15.02 12.12 7.64
CA ALA A 234 14.65 11.97 9.06
C ALA A 234 13.55 10.93 9.29
N ILE A 235 12.69 10.66 8.31
CA ILE A 235 11.62 9.65 8.41
C ILE A 235 12.15 8.25 8.77
N ILE A 236 13.38 7.92 8.43
CA ILE A 236 13.97 6.60 8.71
C ILE A 236 14.26 6.39 10.20
N ASP A 237 14.40 7.49 10.93
CA ASP A 237 14.65 7.51 12.37
C ASP A 237 13.37 7.79 13.18
N ASP A 238 12.21 7.78 12.53
CA ASP A 238 10.91 8.00 13.17
C ASP A 238 10.64 6.89 14.21
N PRO A 239 10.32 7.26 15.48
CA PRO A 239 10.10 6.28 16.55
C PRO A 239 8.92 5.32 16.28
N ARG A 240 7.96 5.69 15.45
CA ARG A 240 6.83 4.82 15.05
C ARG A 240 7.29 3.54 14.33
N PHE A 241 8.49 3.49 13.77
CA PHE A 241 9.06 2.23 13.30
C PHE A 241 9.31 1.21 14.43
N ALA A 242 9.44 1.67 15.67
CA ALA A 242 9.63 0.79 16.82
C ALA A 242 8.30 0.38 17.50
N SER A 243 7.17 0.97 17.17
CA SER A 243 5.88 0.78 17.85
C SER A 243 5.38 -0.66 17.78
N THR A 244 5.41 -1.29 16.61
CA THR A 244 4.94 -2.67 16.44
C THR A 244 6.03 -3.58 15.85
N LYS A 245 5.84 -4.90 15.95
CA LYS A 245 6.71 -5.86 15.26
C LYS A 245 6.68 -5.65 13.75
N LEU A 246 5.49 -5.38 13.18
CA LEU A 246 5.32 -5.16 11.76
C LEU A 246 6.15 -3.97 11.27
N THR A 247 6.02 -2.81 11.90
CA THR A 247 6.73 -1.59 11.49
C THR A 247 8.25 -1.74 11.65
N ARG A 248 8.73 -2.40 12.71
CA ARG A 248 10.16 -2.74 12.87
C ARG A 248 10.69 -3.60 11.72
N ASP A 249 9.98 -4.65 11.35
CA ASP A 249 10.38 -5.56 10.27
C ASP A 249 10.39 -4.85 8.90
N LEU A 250 9.58 -3.79 8.74
CA LEU A 250 9.46 -3.01 7.51
C LEU A 250 10.53 -1.92 7.34
N LEU A 251 11.22 -1.50 8.40
CA LEU A 251 12.23 -0.44 8.36
C LEU A 251 13.31 -0.69 7.28
N GLY A 252 13.82 -1.93 7.21
CA GLY A 252 14.82 -2.29 6.20
C GLY A 252 14.32 -2.15 4.76
N ARG A 253 13.02 -2.41 4.52
CA ARG A 253 12.37 -2.19 3.22
C ARG A 253 12.19 -0.71 2.96
N ALA A 254 11.73 0.06 3.93
CA ALA A 254 11.57 1.51 3.84
C ALA A 254 12.89 2.19 3.44
N ARG A 255 14.00 1.88 4.12
CA ARG A 255 15.34 2.39 3.79
C ARG A 255 15.74 2.12 2.33
N ARG A 256 15.48 0.93 1.81
CA ARG A 256 15.83 0.57 0.43
C ARG A 256 14.96 1.24 -0.63
N GLN A 257 13.72 1.59 -0.31
CA GLN A 257 12.75 2.12 -1.27
C GLN A 257 12.56 3.65 -1.15
N LEU A 258 13.14 4.29 -0.16
CA LEU A 258 13.05 5.73 0.04
C LEU A 258 13.52 6.51 -1.19
N GLY A 259 12.73 7.48 -1.63
CA GLY A 259 13.04 8.28 -2.82
C GLY A 259 12.93 7.50 -4.14
N SER A 260 12.09 6.46 -4.17
CA SER A 260 11.66 5.79 -5.40
C SER A 260 10.17 6.02 -5.66
N SER A 261 9.74 6.00 -6.93
CA SER A 261 8.35 6.24 -7.31
C SER A 261 7.49 4.98 -7.35
N GLY A 262 8.02 3.83 -7.79
CA GLY A 262 7.27 2.58 -7.81
C GLY A 262 6.88 2.08 -9.18
N GLY A 263 5.63 1.72 -9.36
CA GLY A 263 5.11 1.15 -10.60
C GLY A 263 3.65 1.50 -10.82
N GLY A 264 3.02 0.84 -11.79
CA GLY A 264 1.65 1.16 -12.16
C GLY A 264 1.55 2.57 -12.72
N ASN A 265 0.56 3.32 -12.27
CA ASN A 265 0.32 4.71 -12.66
C ASN A 265 1.27 5.73 -12.02
N HIS A 266 2.31 5.30 -11.29
CA HIS A 266 3.28 6.22 -10.72
C HIS A 266 4.22 6.78 -11.79
N PHE A 267 4.50 8.06 -11.67
CA PHE A 267 5.35 8.78 -12.62
C PHE A 267 6.19 9.87 -11.95
N VAL A 268 7.20 10.33 -12.67
CA VAL A 268 7.95 11.57 -12.40
C VAL A 268 8.15 12.26 -13.74
N GLU A 269 7.74 13.51 -13.85
CA GLU A 269 7.70 14.19 -15.14
C GLU A 269 8.06 15.67 -15.07
N TRP A 270 8.68 16.14 -16.13
CA TRP A 270 8.88 17.56 -16.39
C TRP A 270 7.78 18.10 -17.29
N GLY A 271 7.30 19.28 -16.99
CA GLY A 271 6.26 19.94 -17.76
C GLY A 271 6.27 21.47 -17.62
N ILE A 272 5.26 22.08 -18.21
CA ILE A 272 5.02 23.51 -18.13
C ILE A 272 3.90 23.75 -17.13
N VAL A 273 4.19 24.50 -16.08
CA VAL A 273 3.18 25.11 -15.20
C VAL A 273 2.75 26.43 -15.82
N GLU A 274 1.46 26.63 -15.99
CA GLU A 274 0.87 27.90 -16.40
C GLU A 274 -0.10 28.39 -15.32
N LEU A 275 0.28 29.42 -14.58
CA LEU A 275 -0.56 30.10 -13.60
C LEU A 275 -1.35 31.17 -14.28
N THR A 276 -2.69 31.18 -14.09
CA THR A 276 -3.61 32.11 -14.75
C THR A 276 -3.89 33.34 -13.91
N GLU A 277 -3.74 33.24 -12.60
CA GLU A 277 -3.96 34.29 -11.63
C GLU A 277 -2.95 34.24 -10.48
N ALA A 278 -2.80 35.38 -9.80
CA ALA A 278 -1.98 35.46 -8.60
C ALA A 278 -2.69 34.76 -7.41
N ASP A 279 -1.94 34.02 -6.64
CA ASP A 279 -2.42 33.30 -5.47
C ASP A 279 -1.49 33.52 -4.29
N GLU A 280 -2.06 33.81 -3.11
CA GLU A 280 -1.27 34.13 -1.90
C GLU A 280 -0.47 32.94 -1.39
N GLN A 281 -0.97 31.71 -1.54
CA GLN A 281 -0.29 30.51 -1.04
C GLN A 281 0.73 29.98 -2.05
N VAL A 282 0.42 30.04 -3.35
CA VAL A 282 1.37 29.73 -4.42
C VAL A 282 2.48 30.78 -4.46
N ALA A 283 2.14 32.05 -4.15
CA ALA A 283 3.06 33.18 -4.03
C ALA A 283 3.92 33.42 -5.28
N LEU A 284 3.39 33.10 -6.46
CA LEU A 284 4.01 33.32 -7.75
C LEU A 284 3.08 34.15 -8.63
N PRO A 285 3.60 35.07 -9.44
CA PRO A 285 2.78 35.82 -10.40
C PRO A 285 2.24 34.91 -11.51
N PRO A 286 1.16 35.31 -12.19
CA PRO A 286 0.71 34.65 -13.41
C PRO A 286 1.84 34.53 -14.42
N GLY A 287 1.95 33.37 -15.10
CA GLY A 287 3.04 33.11 -16.03
C GLY A 287 3.30 31.65 -16.26
N LYS A 288 4.36 31.38 -17.03
CA LYS A 288 4.78 30.01 -17.36
C LYS A 288 6.10 29.68 -16.70
N TYR A 289 6.16 28.50 -16.10
CA TYR A 289 7.28 28.03 -15.30
C TYR A 289 7.65 26.60 -15.66
N LEU A 290 8.89 26.21 -15.41
CA LEU A 290 9.28 24.80 -15.43
C LEU A 290 8.69 24.11 -14.20
N GLY A 291 7.98 23.01 -14.41
CA GLY A 291 7.41 22.18 -13.35
C GLY A 291 7.99 20.78 -13.31
N LEU A 292 8.17 20.25 -12.10
CA LEU A 292 8.41 18.84 -11.84
C LEU A 292 7.21 18.30 -11.09
N LEU A 293 6.50 17.33 -11.68
CA LEU A 293 5.37 16.66 -11.06
C LEU A 293 5.72 15.20 -10.80
N SER A 294 5.36 14.68 -9.64
CA SER A 294 5.50 13.27 -9.32
C SER A 294 4.26 12.69 -8.68
N HIS A 295 3.99 11.44 -9.01
CA HIS A 295 2.99 10.57 -8.40
C HIS A 295 3.69 9.36 -7.80
N SER A 296 3.56 9.17 -6.51
CA SER A 296 4.17 8.08 -5.75
C SER A 296 3.40 7.86 -4.44
N GLY A 297 3.73 6.80 -3.71
CA GLY A 297 3.10 6.48 -2.45
C GLY A 297 4.06 5.84 -1.45
N SER A 298 3.53 5.13 -0.48
CA SER A 298 4.27 4.51 0.63
C SER A 298 5.01 3.22 0.26
N ARG A 299 5.07 2.90 -1.01
CA ARG A 299 5.84 1.80 -1.55
C ARG A 299 5.42 0.44 -0.93
N GLY A 300 6.32 -0.53 -0.95
CA GLY A 300 6.07 -1.85 -0.37
C GLY A 300 5.91 -1.86 1.16
N MET A 301 6.20 -0.74 1.84
CA MET A 301 5.94 -0.60 3.27
C MET A 301 4.43 -0.41 3.50
N GLY A 302 3.82 0.59 2.88
CA GLY A 302 2.38 0.84 3.04
C GLY A 302 1.52 -0.32 2.54
N ALA A 303 1.90 -0.95 1.41
CA ALA A 303 1.20 -2.15 0.93
C ALA A 303 1.22 -3.30 1.95
N ALA A 304 2.33 -3.50 2.68
CA ALA A 304 2.41 -4.53 3.71
C ALA A 304 1.57 -4.17 4.95
N ILE A 305 1.53 -2.90 5.34
CA ILE A 305 0.67 -2.38 6.41
C ILE A 305 -0.80 -2.59 6.03
N ALA A 306 -1.21 -2.16 4.84
CA ALA A 306 -2.58 -2.32 4.35
C ALA A 306 -3.01 -3.79 4.32
N ASP A 307 -2.17 -4.69 3.78
CA ASP A 307 -2.47 -6.13 3.71
C ASP A 307 -2.63 -6.76 5.10
N TYR A 308 -1.75 -6.44 6.03
CA TYR A 308 -1.80 -6.96 7.39
C TYR A 308 -3.08 -6.52 8.12
N TYR A 309 -3.32 -5.19 8.20
CA TYR A 309 -4.47 -4.69 8.97
C TYR A 309 -5.82 -4.93 8.29
N THR A 310 -5.86 -5.06 6.96
CA THR A 310 -7.06 -5.52 6.26
C THR A 310 -7.45 -6.93 6.69
N LYS A 311 -6.50 -7.85 6.77
CA LYS A 311 -6.76 -9.21 7.27
C LYS A 311 -7.23 -9.20 8.71
N ARG A 312 -6.57 -8.42 9.57
CA ARG A 312 -6.98 -8.27 10.97
C ARG A 312 -8.37 -7.67 11.10
N ALA A 313 -8.70 -6.65 10.30
CA ALA A 313 -10.05 -6.07 10.27
C ALA A 313 -11.11 -7.12 9.90
N MET A 314 -10.86 -7.95 8.87
CA MET A 314 -11.77 -9.04 8.48
C MET A 314 -11.90 -10.15 9.54
N GLU A 315 -10.92 -10.31 10.40
CA GLU A 315 -10.98 -11.26 11.52
C GLU A 315 -11.87 -10.76 12.66
N VAL A 316 -11.78 -9.46 13.00
CA VAL A 316 -12.52 -8.88 14.13
C VAL A 316 -13.89 -8.31 13.73
N THR A 317 -14.06 -7.89 12.48
CA THR A 317 -15.30 -7.32 11.94
C THR A 317 -15.86 -8.22 10.86
N LYS A 318 -16.78 -9.11 11.24
CA LYS A 318 -17.39 -10.08 10.33
C LYS A 318 -18.52 -9.45 9.55
N LEU A 319 -18.28 -9.14 8.29
CA LEU A 319 -19.27 -8.61 7.35
C LEU A 319 -19.71 -9.68 6.34
N PRO A 320 -20.90 -9.52 5.73
CA PRO A 320 -21.29 -10.31 4.56
C PRO A 320 -20.25 -10.20 3.43
N ASP A 321 -20.17 -11.22 2.56
CA ASP A 321 -19.17 -11.30 1.49
C ASP A 321 -19.15 -10.07 0.59
N GLU A 322 -20.30 -9.47 0.29
CA GLU A 322 -20.45 -8.26 -0.53
C GLU A 322 -19.73 -7.03 0.09
N ALA A 323 -19.60 -7.00 1.43
CA ALA A 323 -18.99 -5.91 2.19
C ALA A 323 -17.68 -6.30 2.88
N ARG A 324 -17.19 -7.52 2.75
CA ARG A 324 -16.05 -8.04 3.52
C ARG A 324 -14.80 -7.13 3.47
N HIS A 325 -14.58 -6.48 2.34
CA HIS A 325 -13.46 -5.55 2.15
C HIS A 325 -13.67 -4.19 2.82
N LEU A 326 -14.85 -3.95 3.40
CA LEU A 326 -15.17 -2.77 4.20
C LEU A 326 -15.07 -3.05 5.70
N ALA A 327 -14.50 -4.19 6.10
CA ALA A 327 -14.22 -4.50 7.49
C ALA A 327 -13.36 -3.40 8.12
N TRP A 328 -13.72 -3.01 9.35
CA TRP A 328 -13.10 -1.88 10.05
C TRP A 328 -12.44 -2.30 11.35
N LEU A 329 -11.63 -1.40 11.88
CA LEU A 329 -11.02 -1.45 13.20
C LEU A 329 -11.59 -0.29 14.04
N GLY A 330 -12.13 -0.57 15.22
CA GLY A 330 -12.59 0.49 16.14
C GLY A 330 -11.40 1.28 16.67
N LEU A 331 -11.47 2.60 16.64
CA LEU A 331 -10.40 3.46 17.17
C LEU A 331 -10.31 3.49 18.70
N ASP A 332 -11.27 2.91 19.39
CA ASP A 332 -11.25 2.62 20.81
C ASP A 332 -10.53 1.33 21.19
N THR A 333 -10.03 0.57 20.18
CA THR A 333 -9.28 -0.67 20.37
C THR A 333 -7.79 -0.47 20.13
N GLU A 334 -6.94 -1.29 20.76
CA GLU A 334 -5.50 -1.30 20.55
C GLU A 334 -5.15 -1.51 19.06
N LEU A 335 -5.79 -2.49 18.42
CA LEU A 335 -5.56 -2.79 17.00
C LEU A 335 -5.93 -1.63 16.07
N GLY A 336 -6.98 -0.88 16.39
CA GLY A 336 -7.35 0.33 15.66
C GLY A 336 -6.34 1.44 15.83
N GLN A 337 -5.81 1.64 17.03
CA GLN A 337 -4.76 2.64 17.30
C GLN A 337 -3.44 2.26 16.62
N GLU A 338 -3.05 0.98 16.67
CA GLU A 338 -1.85 0.50 15.94
C GLU A 338 -1.95 0.76 14.43
N TYR A 339 -3.11 0.46 13.84
CA TYR A 339 -3.29 0.74 12.41
C TYR A 339 -3.27 2.24 12.12
N TRP A 340 -3.92 3.06 12.95
CA TRP A 340 -3.93 4.51 12.80
C TRP A 340 -2.51 5.08 12.81
N GLU A 341 -1.69 4.65 13.75
CA GLU A 341 -0.28 5.07 13.84
C GLU A 341 0.55 4.58 12.63
N ALA A 342 0.40 3.32 12.23
CA ALA A 342 1.09 2.74 11.09
C ALA A 342 0.68 3.40 9.75
N MET A 343 -0.61 3.75 9.60
CA MET A 343 -1.13 4.49 8.45
C MET A 343 -0.51 5.89 8.38
N ASN A 344 -0.44 6.62 9.48
CA ASN A 344 0.19 7.94 9.54
C ASN A 344 1.69 7.85 9.22
N LEU A 345 2.41 6.88 9.78
CA LEU A 345 3.81 6.63 9.43
C LEU A 345 3.98 6.38 7.91
N ALA A 346 3.09 5.60 7.31
CA ALA A 346 3.13 5.33 5.87
C ALA A 346 2.85 6.58 5.03
N GLY A 347 1.94 7.46 5.49
CA GLY A 347 1.66 8.76 4.87
C GLY A 347 2.87 9.69 4.88
N ASP A 348 3.53 9.83 6.03
CA ASP A 348 4.73 10.65 6.17
C ASP A 348 5.91 10.07 5.37
N TYR A 349 6.04 8.75 5.34
CA TYR A 349 7.04 8.08 4.51
C TYR A 349 6.79 8.31 3.01
N ALA A 350 5.54 8.34 2.55
CA ALA A 350 5.20 8.66 1.17
C ALA A 350 5.60 10.11 0.83
N SER A 351 5.36 11.08 1.72
CA SER A 351 5.84 12.45 1.57
C SER A 351 7.37 12.51 1.47
N ALA A 352 8.07 11.83 2.37
CA ALA A 352 9.53 11.73 2.33
C ALA A 352 10.07 11.15 1.01
N CYS A 353 9.38 10.17 0.41
CA CYS A 353 9.75 9.66 -0.92
C CYS A 353 9.72 10.76 -1.98
N HIS A 354 8.66 11.59 -2.00
CA HIS A 354 8.56 12.72 -2.92
C HIS A 354 9.61 13.78 -2.67
N HIS A 355 9.85 14.14 -1.41
CA HIS A 355 10.89 15.12 -1.05
C HIS A 355 12.26 14.66 -1.57
N VAL A 356 12.64 13.42 -1.34
CA VAL A 356 13.92 12.87 -1.83
C VAL A 356 13.98 12.86 -3.36
N ILE A 357 12.88 12.55 -4.08
CA ILE A 357 12.85 12.61 -5.54
C ILE A 357 13.08 14.05 -6.02
N HIS A 358 12.30 15.00 -5.48
CA HIS A 358 12.34 16.41 -5.89
C HIS A 358 13.66 17.09 -5.53
N ASP A 359 14.23 16.79 -4.37
CA ASP A 359 15.52 17.34 -3.93
C ASP A 359 16.69 16.84 -4.82
N ARG A 360 16.67 15.55 -5.22
CA ARG A 360 17.64 15.02 -6.20
C ARG A 360 17.52 15.71 -7.56
N MET A 361 16.30 16.04 -7.98
CA MET A 361 16.08 16.78 -9.23
C MET A 361 16.56 18.23 -9.11
N SER A 362 16.28 18.91 -8.00
CA SER A 362 16.77 20.26 -7.69
C SER A 362 18.29 20.34 -7.69
N ILE A 363 18.95 19.40 -6.99
CA ILE A 363 20.42 19.28 -6.98
C ILE A 363 20.97 19.06 -8.41
N GLY A 364 20.34 18.15 -9.17
CA GLY A 364 20.75 17.85 -10.53
C GLY A 364 20.52 19.00 -11.51
N LEU A 365 19.48 19.80 -11.32
CA LEU A 365 19.16 21.01 -12.05
C LEU A 365 20.06 22.19 -11.61
N ARG A 366 20.62 22.12 -10.41
CA ARG A 366 21.35 23.21 -9.71
C ARG A 366 20.46 24.43 -9.45
N SER A 367 19.20 24.17 -9.14
CA SER A 367 18.18 25.19 -8.89
C SER A 367 17.26 24.75 -7.76
N ASN A 368 16.78 25.73 -7.00
CA ASN A 368 15.82 25.49 -5.95
C ASN A 368 14.40 25.72 -6.48
N ALA A 369 13.46 24.90 -6.03
CA ALA A 369 12.06 25.14 -6.31
C ALA A 369 11.60 26.44 -5.64
N LEU A 370 10.81 27.22 -6.36
CA LEU A 370 10.16 28.44 -5.87
C LEU A 370 9.01 28.11 -4.92
N VAL A 371 8.25 27.08 -5.25
CA VAL A 371 7.14 26.55 -4.44
C VAL A 371 7.02 25.06 -4.64
N ARG A 372 6.53 24.35 -3.59
CA ARG A 372 6.16 22.94 -3.64
C ARG A 372 4.73 22.77 -3.13
N ILE A 373 3.89 22.05 -3.88
CA ILE A 373 2.49 21.77 -3.56
C ILE A 373 2.34 20.25 -3.49
N GLU A 374 1.72 19.76 -2.42
CA GLU A 374 1.45 18.33 -2.22
C GLU A 374 0.00 18.09 -1.82
N ASN A 375 -0.60 17.00 -2.30
CA ASN A 375 -1.88 16.49 -1.83
C ASN A 375 -1.93 14.98 -1.94
N HIS A 376 -2.40 14.30 -0.89
CA HIS A 376 -2.56 12.85 -0.89
C HIS A 376 -4.03 12.45 -1.04
N HIS A 377 -4.27 11.26 -1.61
CA HIS A 377 -5.59 10.84 -2.07
C HIS A 377 -5.97 9.39 -1.70
N ASN A 378 -5.18 8.74 -0.84
CA ASN A 378 -5.48 7.43 -0.25
C ASN A 378 -5.16 7.49 1.24
N PHE A 379 -6.13 7.92 2.05
CA PHE A 379 -5.90 8.12 3.48
C PHE A 379 -7.22 8.16 4.25
N ALA A 380 -7.12 8.26 5.60
CA ALA A 380 -8.24 8.57 6.48
C ALA A 380 -7.86 9.73 7.40
N TRP A 381 -8.81 10.64 7.62
CA TRP A 381 -8.62 11.87 8.42
C TRP A 381 -9.65 11.95 9.53
N LYS A 382 -9.27 12.54 10.66
CA LYS A 382 -10.18 13.02 11.67
C LYS A 382 -10.68 14.40 11.28
N GLU A 383 -11.95 14.53 10.97
CA GLU A 383 -12.57 15.78 10.53
C GLU A 383 -13.87 16.03 11.32
N LEU A 384 -14.19 17.29 11.57
CA LEU A 384 -15.46 17.65 12.19
C LEU A 384 -16.55 17.71 11.12
N ASP A 385 -17.70 17.08 11.39
CA ASP A 385 -18.89 17.24 10.57
C ASP A 385 -19.59 18.60 10.84
N ALA A 386 -20.72 18.84 10.17
CA ALA A 386 -21.48 20.10 10.29
C ALA A 386 -22.01 20.33 11.71
N GLU A 387 -22.19 19.28 12.48
CA GLU A 387 -22.64 19.28 13.88
C GLU A 387 -21.49 19.41 14.87
N GLY A 388 -20.23 19.45 14.40
CA GLY A 388 -19.02 19.54 15.22
C GLY A 388 -18.59 18.20 15.83
N VAL A 389 -19.07 17.09 15.31
CA VAL A 389 -18.68 15.73 15.74
C VAL A 389 -17.52 15.23 14.92
N GLU A 390 -16.49 14.69 15.58
CA GLU A 390 -15.33 14.09 14.90
C GLU A 390 -15.76 12.83 14.14
N ARG A 391 -15.47 12.80 12.84
CA ARG A 391 -15.68 11.66 11.94
C ARG A 391 -14.38 11.22 11.33
N ILE A 392 -14.29 9.96 10.97
CA ILE A 392 -13.16 9.42 10.22
C ILE A 392 -13.52 9.42 8.74
N VAL A 393 -12.97 10.38 8.00
CA VAL A 393 -13.26 10.57 6.57
C VAL A 393 -12.21 9.83 5.74
N HIS A 394 -12.63 8.73 5.11
CA HIS A 394 -11.80 7.97 4.18
C HIS A 394 -11.90 8.57 2.78
N ARG A 395 -10.75 8.80 2.15
CA ARG A 395 -10.65 9.18 0.73
C ARG A 395 -9.82 8.13 0.03
N LYS A 396 -10.40 7.43 -0.92
CA LYS A 396 -9.74 6.43 -1.75
C LYS A 396 -9.78 6.88 -3.20
N GLY A 397 -8.64 7.34 -3.73
CA GLY A 397 -8.63 8.02 -5.03
C GLY A 397 -9.47 9.30 -5.04
N ALA A 398 -9.48 10.01 -3.92
CA ALA A 398 -10.08 11.33 -3.79
C ALA A 398 -9.16 12.20 -2.94
N THR A 399 -9.09 13.51 -3.21
CA THR A 399 -8.18 14.41 -2.51
C THR A 399 -8.94 15.37 -1.59
N PRO A 400 -8.37 15.79 -0.44
CA PRO A 400 -8.92 16.88 0.33
C PRO A 400 -9.08 18.15 -0.50
N ALA A 401 -10.26 18.77 -0.42
CA ALA A 401 -10.61 20.03 -1.07
C ALA A 401 -11.30 20.98 -0.07
N GLY A 402 -10.82 20.99 1.18
CA GLY A 402 -11.24 21.96 2.19
C GLY A 402 -11.05 23.39 1.68
N LYS A 403 -11.79 24.35 2.26
CA LYS A 403 -11.72 25.76 1.84
C LYS A 403 -10.28 26.27 1.89
N GLY A 404 -9.76 26.70 0.73
CA GLY A 404 -8.40 27.22 0.60
C GLY A 404 -7.30 26.16 0.49
N VAL A 405 -7.60 24.88 0.58
CA VAL A 405 -6.60 23.80 0.45
C VAL A 405 -6.13 23.70 -0.99
N LEU A 406 -4.81 23.79 -1.20
CA LEU A 406 -4.19 23.61 -2.51
C LEU A 406 -4.08 22.13 -2.85
N GLY A 407 -4.23 21.81 -4.14
CA GLY A 407 -4.09 20.45 -4.64
C GLY A 407 -3.70 20.40 -6.11
N ILE A 408 -3.39 19.20 -6.59
CA ILE A 408 -3.09 18.90 -7.97
C ILE A 408 -3.96 17.72 -8.39
N ILE A 409 -4.66 17.89 -9.51
CA ILE A 409 -5.50 16.88 -10.14
C ILE A 409 -4.88 16.57 -11.50
N PRO A 410 -4.07 15.50 -11.65
CA PRO A 410 -3.41 15.15 -12.90
C PRO A 410 -4.39 14.60 -13.94
N GLY A 411 -4.13 14.90 -15.21
CA GLY A 411 -4.75 14.21 -16.34
C GLY A 411 -4.03 12.89 -16.67
N SER A 412 -3.76 12.69 -17.96
CA SER A 412 -2.93 11.58 -18.45
C SER A 412 -1.53 12.10 -18.85
N MET A 413 -0.66 11.21 -19.38
CA MET A 413 0.67 11.63 -19.84
C MET A 413 0.67 12.63 -21.01
N THR A 414 -0.47 12.83 -21.69
CA THR A 414 -0.65 13.77 -22.79
C THR A 414 -1.62 14.89 -22.45
N ALA A 415 -2.51 14.66 -21.48
CA ALA A 415 -3.51 15.64 -21.02
C ALA A 415 -2.99 16.48 -19.86
N PRO A 416 -3.47 17.72 -19.69
CA PRO A 416 -3.03 18.59 -18.60
C PRO A 416 -3.45 18.08 -17.23
N GLY A 417 -2.65 18.40 -16.21
CA GLY A 417 -3.07 18.42 -14.82
C GLY A 417 -3.52 19.83 -14.43
N PHE A 418 -4.26 19.93 -13.31
CA PHE A 418 -4.80 21.18 -12.81
C PHE A 418 -4.26 21.48 -11.41
N ILE A 419 -3.83 22.72 -11.19
CA ILE A 419 -3.49 23.27 -9.88
C ILE A 419 -4.78 23.89 -9.36
N VAL A 420 -5.25 23.43 -8.22
CA VAL A 420 -6.59 23.76 -7.73
C VAL A 420 -6.57 24.25 -6.30
N ARG A 421 -7.63 24.98 -5.93
CA ARG A 421 -7.95 25.36 -4.57
C ARG A 421 -9.32 24.82 -4.19
N GLY A 422 -9.42 24.12 -3.08
CA GLY A 422 -10.67 23.59 -2.56
C GLY A 422 -11.64 24.68 -2.10
N LYS A 423 -12.91 24.46 -2.35
CA LYS A 423 -14.02 25.33 -1.93
C LYS A 423 -14.61 24.96 -0.57
N GLY A 424 -14.29 23.76 -0.06
CA GLY A 424 -14.80 23.26 1.21
C GLY A 424 -16.28 22.88 1.16
N THR A 425 -16.74 22.34 0.04
CA THR A 425 -18.13 21.91 -0.16
C THR A 425 -18.49 20.78 0.80
N THR A 426 -19.46 21.01 1.69
CA THR A 426 -19.83 20.08 2.74
C THR A 426 -20.38 18.77 2.18
N MET A 427 -21.19 18.82 1.13
CA MET A 427 -21.82 17.63 0.53
C MET A 427 -20.81 16.66 -0.10
N SER A 428 -19.64 17.15 -0.53
CA SER A 428 -18.54 16.30 -1.01
C SER A 428 -17.61 15.84 0.12
N LEU A 429 -17.94 16.13 1.38
CA LEU A 429 -17.04 15.94 2.54
C LEU A 429 -15.70 16.66 2.28
N ALA A 430 -15.77 17.91 1.80
CA ALA A 430 -14.62 18.74 1.45
C ALA A 430 -13.58 17.97 0.59
N SER A 431 -14.05 17.29 -0.45
CA SER A 431 -13.25 16.40 -1.29
C SER A 431 -13.43 16.69 -2.78
N ALA A 432 -12.45 16.31 -3.59
CA ALA A 432 -12.44 16.42 -5.05
C ALA A 432 -11.77 15.19 -5.68
N SER A 433 -11.85 15.05 -7.00
CA SER A 433 -11.17 14.00 -7.78
C SER A 433 -9.66 14.01 -7.52
N HIS A 434 -9.03 12.82 -7.55
CA HIS A 434 -7.58 12.71 -7.45
C HIS A 434 -6.85 12.79 -8.79
N GLY A 435 -7.57 12.64 -9.91
CA GLY A 435 -7.03 12.64 -11.27
C GLY A 435 -8.12 12.47 -12.31
N ALA A 436 -7.75 12.02 -13.52
CA ALA A 436 -8.70 11.74 -14.58
C ALA A 436 -9.57 10.50 -14.29
N GLY A 437 -9.08 9.54 -13.53
CA GLY A 437 -9.70 8.24 -13.35
C GLY A 437 -9.61 7.35 -14.59
N ARG A 438 -9.76 6.06 -14.41
CA ARG A 438 -9.69 5.10 -15.52
C ARG A 438 -11.07 4.87 -16.12
N GLN A 439 -11.13 4.75 -17.46
CA GLN A 439 -12.33 4.30 -18.17
C GLN A 439 -12.27 2.83 -18.59
N MET A 440 -11.09 2.19 -18.47
CA MET A 440 -10.93 0.77 -18.73
C MET A 440 -9.91 0.12 -17.82
N SER A 441 -10.06 -1.19 -17.58
CA SER A 441 -9.10 -1.92 -16.77
C SER A 441 -7.74 -2.05 -17.46
N ARG A 442 -6.67 -2.27 -16.69
CA ARG A 442 -5.31 -2.50 -17.22
C ARG A 442 -5.25 -3.65 -18.23
N THR A 443 -6.03 -4.71 -17.99
CA THR A 443 -6.08 -5.87 -18.88
C THR A 443 -6.75 -5.54 -20.20
N VAL A 444 -7.83 -4.75 -20.18
CA VAL A 444 -8.52 -4.28 -21.39
C VAL A 444 -7.59 -3.35 -22.15
N ALA A 445 -7.00 -2.35 -21.51
CA ALA A 445 -6.08 -1.41 -22.15
C ALA A 445 -4.94 -2.13 -22.91
N LYS A 446 -4.28 -3.09 -22.27
CA LYS A 446 -3.22 -3.90 -22.91
C LYS A 446 -3.67 -4.72 -24.13
N LYS A 447 -4.95 -5.04 -24.23
CA LYS A 447 -5.51 -5.86 -25.31
C LYS A 447 -6.09 -5.03 -26.45
N THR A 448 -6.54 -3.81 -26.18
CA THR A 448 -7.32 -2.99 -27.11
C THR A 448 -6.60 -1.77 -27.64
N ILE A 449 -5.57 -1.27 -26.91
CA ILE A 449 -4.83 -0.08 -27.34
C ILE A 449 -3.68 -0.51 -28.25
N GLU A 450 -3.65 0.06 -29.46
CA GLU A 450 -2.59 -0.18 -30.42
C GLU A 450 -1.39 0.74 -30.16
N GLN A 451 -0.18 0.19 -30.26
CA GLN A 451 1.06 0.95 -30.04
C GLN A 451 1.19 2.16 -30.98
N ALA A 452 0.75 2.00 -32.25
CA ALA A 452 0.83 3.06 -33.25
C ALA A 452 -0.05 4.28 -32.90
N ASP A 453 -1.26 4.04 -32.34
CA ASP A 453 -2.17 5.11 -31.93
C ASP A 453 -1.59 5.86 -30.73
N TRP A 454 -1.03 5.14 -29.77
CA TRP A 454 -0.34 5.73 -28.62
C TRP A 454 0.86 6.58 -29.03
N ASP A 455 1.73 6.08 -29.93
CA ASP A 455 2.90 6.79 -30.44
C ASP A 455 2.48 8.07 -31.21
N ALA A 456 1.40 8.00 -31.98
CA ALA A 456 0.82 9.15 -32.68
C ALA A 456 0.33 10.23 -31.71
N GLU A 457 -0.37 9.85 -30.64
CA GLU A 457 -0.85 10.76 -29.61
C GLU A 457 0.29 11.44 -28.84
N LEU A 458 1.31 10.66 -28.41
CA LEU A 458 2.52 11.20 -27.77
C LEU A 458 3.22 12.22 -28.67
N THR A 459 3.30 11.93 -29.97
CA THR A 459 3.91 12.81 -30.97
C THR A 459 3.10 14.10 -31.12
N ALA A 460 1.78 14.00 -31.24
CA ALA A 460 0.89 15.16 -31.37
C ALA A 460 0.95 16.06 -30.12
N ALA A 461 1.04 15.50 -28.92
CA ALA A 461 1.18 16.23 -27.67
C ALA A 461 2.60 16.77 -27.41
N GLY A 462 3.58 16.37 -28.22
CA GLY A 462 4.99 16.74 -28.06
C GLY A 462 5.64 16.15 -26.80
N VAL A 463 5.14 15.01 -26.31
CA VAL A 463 5.59 14.36 -25.09
C VAL A 463 6.73 13.37 -25.40
N THR A 464 7.78 13.43 -24.58
CA THR A 464 8.87 12.44 -24.59
C THR A 464 8.66 11.43 -23.47
N LEU A 465 8.33 10.19 -23.81
CA LEU A 465 8.08 9.12 -22.85
C LEU A 465 9.36 8.32 -22.56
N ILE A 466 9.58 8.04 -21.27
CA ILE A 466 10.69 7.21 -20.76
C ILE A 466 10.12 6.06 -19.96
N GLY A 467 9.78 4.98 -20.64
CA GLY A 467 9.20 3.77 -20.03
C GLY A 467 7.74 3.96 -19.61
N ALA A 468 6.92 3.06 -20.04
CA ALA A 468 5.54 2.82 -19.59
C ALA A 468 5.05 1.50 -20.23
N GLY A 469 3.90 0.99 -19.79
CA GLY A 469 3.15 -0.06 -20.46
C GLY A 469 1.92 0.50 -21.17
N LEU A 470 1.36 -0.22 -22.13
CA LEU A 470 0.09 0.14 -22.81
C LEU A 470 -1.09 0.31 -21.83
N ASP A 471 -1.01 -0.29 -20.65
CA ASP A 471 -2.00 -0.10 -19.58
C ASP A 471 -2.02 1.31 -19.00
N GLU A 472 -1.01 2.13 -19.28
CA GLU A 472 -0.92 3.53 -18.86
C GLU A 472 -1.06 4.52 -20.03
N ALA A 473 -1.40 4.03 -21.23
CA ALA A 473 -1.67 4.89 -22.37
C ALA A 473 -2.84 5.86 -22.08
N PRO A 474 -2.84 7.09 -22.63
CA PRO A 474 -3.86 8.10 -22.36
C PRO A 474 -5.29 7.61 -22.57
N GLN A 475 -5.52 6.79 -23.61
CA GLN A 475 -6.82 6.21 -23.93
C GLN A 475 -7.41 5.31 -22.83
N ALA A 476 -6.61 4.91 -21.82
CA ALA A 476 -7.09 4.16 -20.67
C ALA A 476 -7.81 5.02 -19.62
N TYR A 477 -7.75 6.35 -19.76
CA TYR A 477 -8.24 7.33 -18.81
C TYR A 477 -9.44 8.09 -19.35
N LYS A 478 -10.29 8.63 -18.45
CA LYS A 478 -11.38 9.54 -18.79
C LYS A 478 -10.82 10.88 -19.29
N ASP A 479 -11.64 11.65 -20.00
CA ASP A 479 -11.28 13.02 -20.33
C ASP A 479 -11.23 13.88 -19.05
N ILE A 480 -10.05 14.41 -18.76
CA ILE A 480 -9.84 15.25 -17.57
C ILE A 480 -10.67 16.54 -17.62
N HIS A 481 -10.98 17.07 -18.79
CA HIS A 481 -11.80 18.27 -18.91
C HIS A 481 -13.25 18.00 -18.52
N GLU A 482 -13.80 16.82 -18.85
CA GLU A 482 -15.12 16.40 -18.39
C GLU A 482 -15.13 16.19 -16.87
N VAL A 483 -14.09 15.54 -16.32
CA VAL A 483 -13.93 15.38 -14.87
C VAL A 483 -13.87 16.72 -14.16
N MET A 484 -13.11 17.69 -14.69
CA MET A 484 -13.01 19.02 -14.09
C MET A 484 -14.31 19.81 -14.22
N ALA A 485 -15.03 19.70 -15.34
CA ALA A 485 -16.32 20.35 -15.54
C ALA A 485 -17.39 19.85 -14.56
N ALA A 486 -17.34 18.56 -14.17
CA ALA A 486 -18.28 17.96 -13.23
C ALA A 486 -18.00 18.33 -11.75
N GLN A 487 -16.92 19.06 -11.45
CA GLN A 487 -16.54 19.41 -10.08
C GLN A 487 -16.22 20.91 -9.90
N VAL A 488 -16.81 21.76 -10.71
CA VAL A 488 -16.65 23.22 -10.59
C VAL A 488 -17.11 23.78 -9.24
N ASP A 489 -18.00 23.08 -8.56
CA ASP A 489 -18.47 23.44 -7.21
C ASP A 489 -17.53 22.95 -6.09
N LEU A 490 -16.53 22.14 -6.40
CA LEU A 490 -15.60 21.55 -5.44
C LEU A 490 -14.26 22.29 -5.38
N VAL A 491 -13.79 22.80 -6.52
CA VAL A 491 -12.47 23.43 -6.64
C VAL A 491 -12.49 24.63 -7.59
N ASP A 492 -11.60 25.60 -7.32
CA ASP A 492 -11.20 26.66 -8.25
C ASP A 492 -9.91 26.24 -8.94
N VAL A 493 -9.78 26.54 -10.25
CA VAL A 493 -8.58 26.28 -11.03
C VAL A 493 -7.67 27.50 -11.00
N LEU A 494 -6.46 27.37 -10.45
CA LEU A 494 -5.44 28.42 -10.37
C LEU A 494 -4.45 28.35 -11.53
N GLY A 495 -4.34 27.20 -12.17
CA GLY A 495 -3.42 26.99 -13.27
C GLY A 495 -3.40 25.56 -13.74
N THR A 496 -2.54 25.29 -14.71
CA THR A 496 -2.38 23.96 -15.32
C THR A 496 -0.94 23.48 -15.29
N PHE A 497 -0.76 22.19 -15.39
CA PHE A 497 0.52 21.53 -15.62
C PHE A 497 0.44 20.73 -16.92
N GLN A 498 1.21 21.09 -17.95
CA GLN A 498 1.26 20.36 -19.21
C GLN A 498 2.48 19.43 -19.25
N PRO A 499 2.31 18.11 -19.26
CA PRO A 499 3.41 17.15 -19.36
C PRO A 499 4.25 17.33 -20.65
N LYS A 500 5.57 17.18 -20.53
CA LYS A 500 6.51 17.28 -21.68
C LYS A 500 7.54 16.15 -21.72
N ILE A 501 8.03 15.70 -20.56
CA ILE A 501 8.97 14.57 -20.45
C ILE A 501 8.47 13.69 -19.31
N VAL A 502 7.91 12.55 -19.63
CA VAL A 502 7.26 11.65 -18.69
C VAL A 502 8.14 10.42 -18.46
N ARG A 503 8.37 10.07 -17.20
CA ARG A 503 9.01 8.81 -16.82
C ARG A 503 8.12 7.99 -15.93
N MET A 504 7.84 6.76 -16.36
CA MET A 504 7.08 5.75 -15.64
C MET A 504 7.88 4.45 -15.49
N CYS A 505 7.30 3.47 -14.82
CA CYS A 505 7.88 2.13 -14.71
C CYS A 505 7.76 1.39 -16.05
N GLY A 506 8.89 1.13 -16.70
CA GLY A 506 8.96 0.32 -17.94
C GLY A 506 9.24 -1.17 -17.68
N ASP A 507 9.22 -1.63 -16.44
CA ASP A 507 9.50 -3.03 -16.08
C ASP A 507 8.30 -3.92 -16.41
N LYS A 508 8.43 -4.72 -17.48
CA LYS A 508 7.41 -5.70 -17.93
C LYS A 508 7.08 -6.76 -16.88
N ASN A 509 7.96 -6.97 -15.90
CA ASN A 509 7.78 -7.93 -14.80
C ASN A 509 7.15 -7.29 -13.57
N PHE A 510 6.95 -5.99 -13.56
CA PHE A 510 6.27 -5.31 -12.46
C PHE A 510 4.77 -5.61 -12.53
N ARG A 511 4.29 -6.40 -11.58
CA ARG A 511 2.84 -6.59 -11.37
C ARG A 511 2.42 -5.63 -10.27
N ASP A 512 1.65 -4.64 -10.63
CA ASP A 512 0.93 -3.82 -9.68
C ASP A 512 -0.17 -4.67 -9.01
N ARG A 513 -0.31 -4.50 -7.70
CA ARG A 513 -1.38 -5.13 -6.91
C ARG A 513 -2.36 -4.04 -6.42
N GLY A 514 -2.51 -2.99 -7.23
CA GLY A 514 -3.45 -1.92 -6.96
C GLY A 514 -4.91 -2.35 -6.91
#